data_606ddff00b1ba30598794e648f852caf
#
_entry.id   606ddff00b1ba30598794e648f852caf
#
_cell.length_a   1.000
_cell.length_b   1.000
_cell.length_c   1.000
_cell.angle_alpha   90.00
_cell.angle_beta   90.00
_cell.angle_gamma   90.00
#
_symmetry.space_group_name_H-M   'P 1'
#
loop_
_entity.id
_entity.type
_entity.pdbx_description
1 polymer ?
#
loop_
_entity_poly.entity_id
_entity_poly.type
_entity_poly.pdbx_seq_one_letter_code
_entity_poly.pdbx_strand_id
1 'polypeptide(L)'
;MAKHILIIGSPGSGKSVFSAALASAAGKRNRQTLLISGDSRISMLSFFCGNTDTDGLGTLYAGEITSQRTADAIKILREFPNIGVMGFQLHERERQEGTTAQIQQLYTVVDGMAEVVIWDGTSDWTDAFQTVMTEKAEVTACLLTADVKGLLYFQQYQDKIRRLAHCLLLEGLSKPYSLHEEMDVTIGGFDGILPFGREIERYVMEGNLFSVLTCCHARYCETVERILDDLLEGRMEK
;
A
#
# COMPACT_ATOMS: atom_id res chain seq x y z
N MET A 1 -9.21 15.42 9.84
CA MET A 1 -8.35 15.09 8.69
C MET A 1 -7.80 13.70 8.93
N ALA A 2 -7.86 12.85 7.93
CA ALA A 2 -7.29 11.51 7.98
C ALA A 2 -5.76 11.55 8.01
N LYS A 3 -5.12 10.50 8.51
CA LYS A 3 -3.67 10.29 8.31
C LYS A 3 -3.46 9.56 6.99
N HIS A 4 -2.81 10.20 6.04
CA HIS A 4 -2.55 9.66 4.71
C HIS A 4 -1.15 9.05 4.61
N ILE A 5 -1.09 7.73 4.39
CA ILE A 5 0.14 6.94 4.29
C ILE A 5 0.27 6.41 2.87
N LEU A 6 1.33 6.75 2.17
CA LEU A 6 1.65 6.22 0.85
C LEU A 6 2.68 5.08 0.95
N ILE A 7 2.40 3.97 0.29
CA ILE A 7 3.32 2.85 0.17
C ILE A 7 3.86 2.81 -1.26
N ILE A 8 5.16 2.99 -1.40
CA ILE A 8 5.89 2.92 -2.68
C ILE A 8 6.94 1.81 -2.64
N GLY A 9 7.59 1.52 -3.75
CA GLY A 9 8.73 0.59 -3.75
C GLY A 9 8.96 -0.14 -5.06
N SER A 10 9.99 -0.98 -5.05
CA SER A 10 10.37 -1.76 -6.22
C SER A 10 9.29 -2.75 -6.66
N PRO A 11 9.27 -3.15 -7.95
CA PRO A 11 8.36 -4.19 -8.41
C PRO A 11 8.56 -5.49 -7.64
N GLY A 12 7.46 -6.09 -7.15
CA GLY A 12 7.51 -7.35 -6.41
C GLY A 12 7.97 -7.24 -4.95
N SER A 13 8.12 -6.02 -4.40
CA SER A 13 8.57 -5.81 -3.01
C SER A 13 7.51 -6.12 -1.93
N GLY A 14 6.33 -6.58 -2.31
CA GLY A 14 5.28 -6.90 -1.35
C GLY A 14 4.48 -5.69 -0.87
N LYS A 15 4.51 -4.55 -1.60
CA LYS A 15 3.76 -3.33 -1.24
C LYS A 15 2.32 -3.60 -0.84
N SER A 16 1.56 -4.29 -1.69
CA SER A 16 0.14 -4.55 -1.44
C SER A 16 -0.10 -5.46 -0.24
N VAL A 17 0.78 -6.43 -0.01
CA VAL A 17 0.76 -7.29 1.19
C VAL A 17 1.01 -6.45 2.44
N PHE A 18 2.00 -5.58 2.39
CA PHE A 18 2.33 -4.67 3.49
C PHE A 18 1.22 -3.65 3.73
N SER A 19 0.62 -3.08 2.67
CA SER A 19 -0.53 -2.17 2.75
C SER A 19 -1.73 -2.82 3.44
N ALA A 20 -2.05 -4.07 3.08
CA ALA A 20 -3.11 -4.84 3.74
C ALA A 20 -2.77 -5.17 5.21
N ALA A 21 -1.50 -5.47 5.50
CA ALA A 21 -1.04 -5.71 6.86
C ALA A 21 -1.14 -4.45 7.74
N LEU A 22 -0.74 -3.27 7.20
CA LEU A 22 -0.91 -1.98 7.89
C LEU A 22 -2.38 -1.67 8.15
N ALA A 23 -3.26 -1.88 7.14
CA ALA A 23 -4.70 -1.68 7.29
C ALA A 23 -5.28 -2.60 8.36
N SER A 24 -4.86 -3.87 8.40
CA SER A 24 -5.27 -4.82 9.44
C SER A 24 -4.79 -4.39 10.82
N ALA A 25 -3.55 -3.89 10.94
CA ALA A 25 -3.01 -3.40 12.21
C ALA A 25 -3.77 -2.17 12.71
N ALA A 26 -4.08 -1.21 11.83
CA ALA A 26 -4.89 -0.04 12.16
C ALA A 26 -6.32 -0.44 12.55
N GLY A 27 -6.93 -1.37 11.81
CA GLY A 27 -8.25 -1.90 12.11
C GLY A 27 -8.34 -2.62 13.46
N LYS A 28 -7.33 -3.40 13.84
CA LYS A 28 -7.24 -4.03 15.18
C LYS A 28 -7.24 -3.00 16.32
N ARG A 29 -6.79 -1.78 16.05
CA ARG A 29 -6.82 -0.65 17.00
C ARG A 29 -8.13 0.16 16.94
N ASN A 30 -9.17 -0.42 16.31
CA ASN A 30 -10.47 0.22 16.09
C ASN A 30 -10.43 1.53 15.28
N ARG A 31 -9.37 1.76 14.48
CA ARG A 31 -9.30 2.90 13.57
C ARG A 31 -10.15 2.64 12.33
N GLN A 32 -10.97 3.60 11.94
CA GLN A 32 -11.62 3.59 10.64
C GLN A 32 -10.55 3.74 9.56
N THR A 33 -10.33 2.69 8.78
CA THR A 33 -9.22 2.59 7.85
C THR A 33 -9.71 2.37 6.43
N LEU A 34 -9.13 3.08 5.47
CA LEU A 34 -9.38 2.89 4.04
C LEU A 34 -8.08 2.52 3.33
N LEU A 35 -8.08 1.39 2.63
CA LEU A 35 -6.99 0.97 1.76
C LEU A 35 -7.39 1.19 0.30
N ILE A 36 -6.60 1.99 -0.43
CA ILE A 36 -6.84 2.31 -1.84
C ILE A 36 -5.65 1.85 -2.68
N SER A 37 -5.87 0.89 -3.58
CA SER A 37 -4.85 0.45 -4.53
C SER A 37 -4.99 1.16 -5.87
N GLY A 38 -3.95 1.90 -6.23
CA GLY A 38 -3.91 2.73 -7.44
C GLY A 38 -3.38 2.04 -8.70
N ASP A 39 -2.91 0.78 -8.63
CA ASP A 39 -2.37 0.10 -9.81
C ASP A 39 -3.49 -0.28 -10.80
N SER A 40 -3.58 0.48 -11.91
CA SER A 40 -4.57 0.23 -12.96
C SER A 40 -4.25 -1.01 -13.81
N ARG A 41 -3.02 -1.50 -13.79
CA ARG A 41 -2.57 -2.66 -14.59
C ARG A 41 -2.94 -3.98 -13.91
N ILE A 42 -2.99 -3.99 -12.57
CA ILE A 42 -3.30 -5.16 -11.76
C ILE A 42 -4.51 -4.86 -10.88
N SER A 43 -5.58 -5.64 -11.04
CA SER A 43 -6.82 -5.46 -10.29
C SER A 43 -6.70 -5.94 -8.84
N MET A 44 -5.98 -5.18 -8.02
CA MET A 44 -5.69 -5.54 -6.64
C MET A 44 -6.93 -5.63 -5.74
N LEU A 45 -8.03 -4.95 -6.10
CA LEU A 45 -9.28 -5.05 -5.33
C LEU A 45 -9.81 -6.49 -5.28
N SER A 46 -9.79 -7.20 -6.42
CA SER A 46 -10.18 -8.62 -6.49
C SER A 46 -9.28 -9.50 -5.62
N PHE A 47 -8.03 -9.11 -5.44
CA PHE A 47 -7.06 -9.82 -4.62
C PHE A 47 -7.29 -9.55 -3.11
N PHE A 48 -7.71 -8.36 -2.75
CA PHE A 48 -8.03 -8.01 -1.35
C PHE A 48 -9.36 -8.60 -0.87
N CYS A 49 -10.39 -8.61 -1.73
CA CYS A 49 -11.76 -8.93 -1.32
C CYS A 49 -12.38 -10.09 -2.10
N GLY A 50 -11.65 -10.72 -3.01
CA GLY A 50 -12.22 -11.64 -3.99
C GLY A 50 -13.00 -10.90 -5.10
N ASN A 51 -13.64 -11.66 -5.98
CA ASN A 51 -14.50 -11.08 -7.01
C ASN A 51 -15.76 -10.51 -6.37
N THR A 52 -16.01 -9.24 -6.59
CA THR A 52 -17.21 -8.54 -6.15
C THR A 52 -17.93 -7.97 -7.37
N ASP A 53 -19.25 -7.95 -7.35
CA ASP A 53 -20.07 -7.38 -8.45
C ASP A 53 -20.16 -5.84 -8.41
N THR A 54 -19.28 -5.22 -7.66
CA THR A 54 -19.34 -3.79 -7.39
C THR A 54 -18.33 -3.02 -8.23
N ASP A 55 -18.67 -1.79 -8.47
CA ASP A 55 -17.81 -0.84 -9.16
C ASP A 55 -16.49 -0.60 -8.40
N GLY A 56 -15.40 -0.46 -9.13
CA GLY A 56 -14.09 -0.11 -8.59
C GLY A 56 -13.65 1.30 -9.00
N LEU A 57 -12.34 1.55 -8.88
CA LEU A 57 -11.76 2.84 -9.25
C LEU A 57 -11.97 3.20 -10.72
N GLY A 58 -11.93 2.22 -11.63
CA GLY A 58 -12.12 2.49 -13.07
C GLY A 58 -13.50 3.05 -13.38
N THR A 59 -14.54 2.48 -12.79
CA THR A 59 -15.92 3.00 -12.92
C THR A 59 -16.09 4.35 -12.18
N LEU A 60 -15.41 4.54 -11.06
CA LEU A 60 -15.43 5.81 -10.35
C LEU A 60 -14.83 6.92 -11.21
N TYR A 61 -13.70 6.67 -11.88
CA TYR A 61 -13.01 7.62 -12.76
C TYR A 61 -13.76 7.86 -14.10
N ALA A 62 -14.63 6.95 -14.52
CA ALA A 62 -15.48 7.16 -15.70
C ALA A 62 -16.55 8.25 -15.49
N GLY A 63 -16.68 8.80 -14.30
CA GLY A 63 -17.65 9.84 -13.99
C GLY A 63 -17.12 10.87 -13.00
N GLU A 64 -18.03 11.62 -12.39
CA GLU A 64 -17.69 12.62 -11.39
C GLU A 64 -17.35 11.96 -10.05
N ILE A 65 -16.29 12.42 -9.41
CA ILE A 65 -15.89 11.95 -8.08
C ILE A 65 -16.72 12.70 -7.03
N THR A 66 -17.71 12.03 -6.47
CA THR A 66 -18.54 12.55 -5.38
C THR A 66 -18.44 11.67 -4.15
N SER A 67 -18.76 12.21 -2.97
CA SER A 67 -18.72 11.44 -1.73
C SER A 67 -19.63 10.19 -1.79
N GLN A 68 -20.81 10.30 -2.41
CA GLN A 68 -21.72 9.17 -2.56
C GLN A 68 -21.14 8.08 -3.44
N ARG A 69 -20.68 8.42 -4.66
CA ARG A 69 -20.09 7.43 -5.58
C ARG A 69 -18.80 6.82 -5.03
N THR A 70 -18.01 7.60 -4.29
CA THR A 70 -16.81 7.10 -3.61
C THR A 70 -17.20 6.10 -2.51
N ALA A 71 -18.22 6.42 -1.71
CA ALA A 71 -18.74 5.50 -0.69
C ALA A 71 -19.27 4.18 -1.31
N ASP A 72 -19.97 4.28 -2.44
CA ASP A 72 -20.50 3.11 -3.16
C ASP A 72 -19.39 2.21 -3.74
N ALA A 73 -18.22 2.81 -4.09
CA ALA A 73 -17.04 2.08 -4.58
C ALA A 73 -16.20 1.43 -3.46
N ILE A 74 -16.41 1.81 -2.20
CA ILE A 74 -15.69 1.22 -1.05
C ILE A 74 -16.32 -0.12 -0.67
N LYS A 75 -15.49 -1.15 -0.54
CA LYS A 75 -15.86 -2.47 -0.03
C LYS A 75 -15.49 -2.58 1.42
N ILE A 76 -16.48 -2.72 2.28
CA ILE A 76 -16.25 -3.02 3.69
C ILE A 76 -15.99 -4.52 3.84
N LEU A 77 -14.88 -4.86 4.50
CA LEU A 77 -14.52 -6.26 4.75
C LEU A 77 -15.42 -6.87 5.82
N ARG A 78 -15.98 -8.06 5.55
CA ARG A 78 -16.91 -8.73 6.50
C ARG A 78 -16.25 -9.05 7.84
N GLU A 79 -14.99 -9.49 7.80
CA GLU A 79 -14.22 -9.87 8.99
C GLU A 79 -13.62 -8.66 9.72
N PHE A 80 -13.54 -7.52 9.02
CA PHE A 80 -12.95 -6.28 9.53
C PHE A 80 -13.86 -5.09 9.17
N PRO A 81 -14.98 -4.89 9.89
CA PRO A 81 -16.01 -3.91 9.51
C PRO A 81 -15.56 -2.45 9.56
N ASN A 82 -14.43 -2.18 10.18
CA ASN A 82 -13.77 -0.88 10.22
C ASN A 82 -12.70 -0.70 9.12
N ILE A 83 -12.58 -1.67 8.20
CA ILE A 83 -11.68 -1.57 7.05
C ILE A 83 -12.49 -1.54 5.77
N GLY A 84 -12.37 -0.44 5.03
CA GLY A 84 -12.81 -0.31 3.66
C GLY A 84 -11.67 -0.51 2.69
N VAL A 85 -11.94 -1.10 1.55
CA VAL A 85 -10.96 -1.25 0.46
C VAL A 85 -11.53 -0.73 -0.85
N MET A 86 -10.68 -0.14 -1.67
CA MET A 86 -11.01 0.37 -2.99
C MET A 86 -9.83 0.15 -3.95
N GLY A 87 -10.12 -0.12 -5.21
CA GLY A 87 -9.10 -0.35 -6.24
C GLY A 87 -9.75 -0.68 -7.57
N PHE A 88 -8.94 -0.97 -8.57
CA PHE A 88 -9.43 -1.46 -9.87
C PHE A 88 -9.93 -2.90 -9.76
N GLN A 89 -11.06 -3.19 -10.39
CA GLN A 89 -11.62 -4.53 -10.48
C GLN A 89 -11.23 -5.25 -11.78
N LEU A 90 -11.29 -6.58 -11.76
CA LEU A 90 -10.91 -7.40 -12.91
C LEU A 90 -11.86 -7.23 -14.12
N HIS A 91 -13.16 -7.04 -13.86
CA HIS A 91 -14.22 -7.00 -14.88
C HIS A 91 -15.07 -5.74 -14.75
N GLU A 92 -14.42 -4.57 -14.59
CA GLU A 92 -15.15 -3.30 -14.61
C GLU A 92 -15.77 -3.05 -15.98
N ARG A 93 -17.03 -2.60 -16.02
CA ARG A 93 -17.75 -2.26 -17.26
C ARG A 93 -17.08 -1.10 -17.98
N GLU A 94 -16.62 -0.13 -17.23
CA GLU A 94 -15.87 1.04 -17.70
C GLU A 94 -14.58 1.14 -16.91
N ARG A 95 -13.46 0.86 -17.56
CA ARG A 95 -12.16 0.95 -16.92
C ARG A 95 -11.42 2.15 -17.45
N GLN A 96 -11.42 3.22 -16.69
CA GLN A 96 -10.65 4.43 -16.99
C GLN A 96 -9.57 4.64 -15.93
N GLU A 97 -8.41 5.08 -16.37
CA GLU A 97 -7.39 5.59 -15.47
C GLU A 97 -7.78 7.00 -15.03
N GLY A 98 -7.54 7.31 -13.77
CA GLY A 98 -7.86 8.63 -13.24
C GLY A 98 -6.94 9.71 -13.81
N THR A 99 -7.52 10.83 -14.19
CA THR A 99 -6.74 12.03 -14.44
C THR A 99 -6.18 12.60 -13.14
N THR A 100 -5.11 13.39 -13.20
CA THR A 100 -4.54 14.09 -12.04
C THR A 100 -5.61 14.83 -11.21
N ALA A 101 -6.53 15.53 -11.89
CA ALA A 101 -7.61 16.24 -11.22
C ALA A 101 -8.57 15.33 -10.48
N GLN A 102 -8.95 14.21 -11.09
CA GLN A 102 -9.83 13.22 -10.45
C GLN A 102 -9.16 12.55 -9.25
N ILE A 103 -7.88 12.22 -9.35
CA ILE A 103 -7.13 11.62 -8.24
C ILE A 103 -6.99 12.62 -7.07
N GLN A 104 -6.75 13.91 -7.35
CA GLN A 104 -6.75 14.97 -6.35
C GLN A 104 -8.12 15.14 -5.68
N GLN A 105 -9.20 15.05 -6.47
CA GLN A 105 -10.56 15.10 -5.94
C GLN A 105 -10.88 13.89 -5.06
N LEU A 106 -10.46 12.69 -5.49
CA LEU A 106 -10.58 11.47 -4.68
C LEU A 106 -9.87 11.63 -3.33
N TYR A 107 -8.62 12.12 -3.34
CA TYR A 107 -7.88 12.40 -2.11
C TYR A 107 -8.70 13.29 -1.15
N THR A 108 -9.26 14.40 -1.67
CA THR A 108 -10.06 15.33 -0.87
C THR A 108 -11.33 14.70 -0.32
N VAL A 109 -12.00 13.85 -1.11
CA VAL A 109 -13.24 13.19 -0.69
C VAL A 109 -12.97 12.17 0.41
N VAL A 110 -11.92 11.35 0.28
CA VAL A 110 -11.64 10.28 1.26
C VAL A 110 -11.04 10.80 2.57
N ASP A 111 -10.47 12.01 2.59
CA ASP A 111 -9.95 12.63 3.81
C ASP A 111 -11.01 12.77 4.92
N GLY A 112 -12.29 12.90 4.55
CA GLY A 112 -13.41 12.93 5.48
C GLY A 112 -14.07 11.59 5.79
N MET A 113 -13.60 10.49 5.19
CA MET A 113 -14.27 9.17 5.27
C MET A 113 -13.62 8.18 6.22
N ALA A 114 -12.37 8.39 6.59
CA ALA A 114 -11.60 7.48 7.46
C ALA A 114 -10.67 8.27 8.39
N GLU A 115 -10.14 7.60 9.41
CA GLU A 115 -9.07 8.14 10.28
C GLU A 115 -7.68 7.90 9.68
N VAL A 116 -7.53 6.76 8.98
CA VAL A 116 -6.29 6.36 8.30
C VAL A 116 -6.60 5.98 6.87
N VAL A 117 -5.91 6.58 5.92
CA VAL A 117 -6.00 6.23 4.50
C VAL A 117 -4.64 5.73 4.03
N ILE A 118 -4.59 4.47 3.61
CA ILE A 118 -3.39 3.82 3.08
C ILE A 118 -3.50 3.78 1.56
N TRP A 119 -2.56 4.40 0.89
CA TRP A 119 -2.45 4.43 -0.56
C TRP A 119 -1.42 3.39 -1.01
N ASP A 120 -1.90 2.27 -1.56
CA ASP A 120 -1.06 1.24 -2.16
C ASP A 120 -0.63 1.71 -3.56
N GLY A 121 0.55 2.32 -3.61
CA GLY A 121 1.10 2.96 -4.79
C GLY A 121 1.69 1.96 -5.80
N THR A 122 1.99 2.48 -6.99
CA THR A 122 2.63 1.71 -8.06
C THR A 122 4.15 1.75 -7.94
N SER A 123 4.85 0.97 -8.76
CA SER A 123 6.32 1.08 -8.91
C SER A 123 6.70 2.02 -10.07
N ASP A 124 5.70 2.57 -10.76
CA ASP A 124 5.88 3.44 -11.92
C ASP A 124 5.76 4.91 -11.51
N TRP A 125 6.88 5.62 -11.53
CA TRP A 125 6.95 7.03 -11.16
C TRP A 125 6.32 7.98 -12.19
N THR A 126 5.91 7.46 -13.35
CA THR A 126 5.22 8.25 -14.40
C THR A 126 3.69 8.12 -14.31
N ASP A 127 3.22 7.20 -13.47
CA ASP A 127 1.80 6.99 -13.21
C ASP A 127 1.18 8.22 -12.54
N ALA A 128 -0.01 8.63 -12.97
CA ALA A 128 -0.69 9.82 -12.46
C ALA A 128 -1.08 9.67 -10.97
N PHE A 129 -1.53 8.47 -10.56
CA PHE A 129 -1.84 8.18 -9.17
C PHE A 129 -0.61 8.30 -8.28
N GLN A 130 0.50 7.67 -8.70
CA GLN A 130 1.77 7.75 -8.00
C GLN A 130 2.25 9.19 -7.87
N THR A 131 2.17 9.98 -8.95
CA THR A 131 2.59 11.39 -8.96
C THR A 131 1.79 12.21 -7.96
N VAL A 132 0.46 12.12 -7.99
CA VAL A 132 -0.41 12.88 -7.08
C VAL A 132 -0.18 12.46 -5.63
N MET A 133 -0.09 11.15 -5.36
CA MET A 133 0.06 10.68 -3.99
C MET A 133 1.41 11.04 -3.38
N THR A 134 2.49 11.09 -4.15
CA THR A 134 3.80 11.55 -3.66
C THR A 134 3.83 13.04 -3.28
N GLU A 135 2.89 13.83 -3.81
CA GLU A 135 2.74 15.26 -3.46
C GLU A 135 1.79 15.48 -2.28
N LYS A 136 0.83 14.57 -2.08
CA LYS A 136 -0.29 14.77 -1.15
C LYS A 136 -0.16 14.00 0.15
N ALA A 137 0.39 12.78 0.11
CA ALA A 137 0.49 11.94 1.29
C ALA A 137 1.41 12.58 2.36
N GLU A 138 0.97 12.52 3.61
CA GLU A 138 1.73 13.08 4.73
C GLU A 138 2.97 12.25 5.05
N VAL A 139 2.85 10.94 4.89
CA VAL A 139 3.90 9.99 5.23
C VAL A 139 4.05 8.97 4.10
N THR A 140 5.29 8.64 3.76
CA THR A 140 5.59 7.66 2.72
C THR A 140 6.52 6.59 3.26
N ALA A 141 6.15 5.32 3.08
CA ALA A 141 7.01 4.17 3.30
C ALA A 141 7.45 3.58 1.95
N CYS A 142 8.74 3.31 1.80
CA CYS A 142 9.32 2.72 0.59
C CYS A 142 9.80 1.31 0.87
N LEU A 143 9.32 0.32 0.11
CA LEU A 143 9.73 -1.08 0.19
C LEU A 143 10.66 -1.44 -0.97
N LEU A 144 11.79 -2.07 -0.66
CA LEU A 144 12.72 -2.58 -1.65
C LEU A 144 12.84 -4.12 -1.54
N THR A 145 12.99 -4.79 -2.68
CA THR A 145 13.38 -6.21 -2.69
C THR A 145 14.87 -6.34 -2.41
N ALA A 146 15.29 -7.37 -1.66
CA ALA A 146 16.69 -7.65 -1.36
C ALA A 146 17.40 -8.38 -2.52
N ASP A 147 17.26 -7.85 -3.73
CA ASP A 147 17.83 -8.40 -4.95
C ASP A 147 18.34 -7.30 -5.90
N VAL A 148 18.90 -7.72 -7.03
CA VAL A 148 19.43 -6.79 -8.07
C VAL A 148 18.35 -5.82 -8.56
N LYS A 149 17.08 -6.25 -8.66
CA LYS A 149 15.99 -5.36 -9.11
C LYS A 149 15.72 -4.24 -8.11
N GLY A 150 15.68 -4.57 -6.82
CA GLY A 150 15.54 -3.58 -5.75
C GLY A 150 16.68 -2.59 -5.71
N LEU A 151 17.92 -3.08 -5.84
CA LEU A 151 19.10 -2.25 -5.89
C LEU A 151 19.08 -1.28 -7.09
N LEU A 152 18.80 -1.79 -8.30
CA LEU A 152 18.72 -0.96 -9.51
C LEU A 152 17.56 0.05 -9.43
N TYR A 153 16.42 -0.36 -8.87
CA TYR A 153 15.30 0.54 -8.65
C TYR A 153 15.69 1.69 -7.70
N PHE A 154 16.35 1.37 -6.59
CA PHE A 154 16.83 2.38 -5.68
C PHE A 154 17.83 3.32 -6.36
N GLN A 155 18.84 2.79 -7.05
CA GLN A 155 19.85 3.61 -7.74
C GLN A 155 19.23 4.56 -8.78
N GLN A 156 18.22 4.09 -9.52
CA GLN A 156 17.53 4.90 -10.52
C GLN A 156 16.71 6.02 -9.92
N TYR A 157 16.10 5.81 -8.75
CA TYR A 157 15.17 6.75 -8.13
C TYR A 157 15.62 7.28 -6.77
N GLN A 158 16.89 7.12 -6.43
CA GLN A 158 17.42 7.41 -5.10
C GLN A 158 17.10 8.82 -4.60
N ASP A 159 17.21 9.84 -5.44
CA ASP A 159 16.93 11.23 -5.05
C ASP A 159 15.46 11.45 -4.69
N LYS A 160 14.55 10.80 -5.45
CA LYS A 160 13.13 10.83 -5.15
C LYS A 160 12.81 10.06 -3.87
N ILE A 161 13.35 8.85 -3.75
CA ILE A 161 13.12 7.98 -2.57
C ILE A 161 13.65 8.66 -1.32
N ARG A 162 14.90 9.15 -1.32
CA ARG A 162 15.51 9.84 -0.17
C ARG A 162 14.76 11.10 0.25
N ARG A 163 14.13 11.80 -0.70
CA ARG A 163 13.34 12.99 -0.41
C ARG A 163 11.98 12.69 0.17
N LEU A 164 11.32 11.61 -0.32
CA LEU A 164 9.92 11.31 -0.05
C LEU A 164 9.74 10.27 1.06
N ALA A 165 10.59 9.23 1.09
CA ALA A 165 10.43 8.15 2.05
C ALA A 165 10.74 8.64 3.48
N HIS A 166 9.76 8.51 4.35
CA HIS A 166 9.90 8.68 5.79
C HIS A 166 10.39 7.39 6.43
N CYS A 167 10.09 6.26 5.79
CA CYS A 167 10.49 4.94 6.21
C CYS A 167 11.00 4.14 5.01
N LEU A 168 12.21 3.62 5.10
CA LEU A 168 12.80 2.74 4.11
C LEU A 168 12.88 1.31 4.64
N LEU A 169 12.18 0.42 3.97
CA LEU A 169 12.02 -0.97 4.39
C LEU A 169 12.63 -1.92 3.36
N LEU A 170 13.19 -3.00 3.84
CA LEU A 170 13.68 -4.10 3.02
C LEU A 170 12.78 -5.32 3.22
N GLU A 171 12.36 -5.95 2.11
CA GLU A 171 11.70 -7.24 2.14
C GLU A 171 12.69 -8.34 2.49
N GLY A 172 12.38 -9.12 3.50
CA GLY A 172 13.16 -10.30 3.88
C GLY A 172 12.87 -11.48 2.96
N LEU A 173 13.54 -11.56 1.82
CA LEU A 173 13.37 -12.68 0.89
C LEU A 173 14.06 -13.94 1.41
N SER A 174 13.33 -15.05 1.42
CA SER A 174 13.87 -16.41 1.63
C SER A 174 14.60 -16.91 0.37
N LYS A 175 15.48 -16.10 -0.21
CA LYS A 175 16.28 -16.52 -1.35
C LYS A 175 17.67 -16.94 -0.89
N PRO A 176 18.28 -17.98 -1.54
CA PRO A 176 19.65 -18.41 -1.23
C PRO A 176 20.69 -17.30 -1.44
N TYR A 177 20.36 -16.33 -2.27
CA TYR A 177 21.20 -15.16 -2.58
C TYR A 177 20.41 -13.89 -2.31
N SER A 178 20.62 -13.30 -1.15
CA SER A 178 20.08 -11.99 -0.77
C SER A 178 21.19 -10.96 -0.85
N LEU A 179 20.91 -9.82 -1.44
CA LEU A 179 21.85 -8.67 -1.47
C LEU A 179 21.64 -7.76 -0.25
N HIS A 180 21.20 -8.30 0.86
CA HIS A 180 20.84 -7.53 2.04
C HIS A 180 22.02 -6.67 2.55
N GLU A 181 23.19 -7.27 2.70
CA GLU A 181 24.39 -6.58 3.21
C GLU A 181 24.90 -5.51 2.22
N GLU A 182 24.91 -5.84 0.93
CA GLU A 182 25.34 -4.92 -0.12
C GLU A 182 24.39 -3.73 -0.25
N MET A 183 23.09 -3.98 -0.09
CA MET A 183 22.08 -2.92 -0.13
C MET A 183 22.17 -2.03 1.11
N ASP A 184 22.38 -2.61 2.29
CA ASP A 184 22.55 -1.84 3.53
C ASP A 184 23.73 -0.87 3.43
N VAL A 185 24.86 -1.34 2.93
CA VAL A 185 26.04 -0.50 2.67
C VAL A 185 25.77 0.57 1.60
N THR A 186 25.10 0.21 0.50
CA THR A 186 24.86 1.13 -0.63
C THR A 186 23.81 2.20 -0.29
N ILE A 187 22.79 1.83 0.46
CA ILE A 187 21.65 2.68 0.80
C ILE A 187 21.94 3.52 2.04
N GLY A 188 22.75 3.01 2.96
CA GLY A 188 23.09 3.67 4.21
C GLY A 188 22.15 3.34 5.37
N GLY A 189 21.53 2.14 5.32
CA GLY A 189 20.67 1.59 6.35
C GLY A 189 19.19 1.54 5.96
N PHE A 190 18.45 0.68 6.68
CA PHE A 190 17.01 0.52 6.57
C PHE A 190 16.36 0.73 7.93
N ASP A 191 15.18 1.37 7.95
CA ASP A 191 14.39 1.56 9.17
C ASP A 191 13.77 0.25 9.67
N GLY A 192 13.66 -0.73 8.79
CA GLY A 192 13.19 -2.06 9.15
C GLY A 192 13.33 -3.07 8.02
N ILE A 193 13.33 -4.34 8.43
CA ILE A 193 13.28 -5.48 7.54
C ILE A 193 11.97 -6.21 7.83
N LEU A 194 11.16 -6.37 6.80
CA LEU A 194 9.94 -7.17 6.88
C LEU A 194 10.32 -8.65 6.85
N PRO A 195 10.12 -9.41 7.94
CA PRO A 195 10.48 -10.81 7.95
C PRO A 195 9.70 -11.59 6.90
N PHE A 196 10.41 -12.44 6.15
CA PHE A 196 9.76 -13.37 5.26
C PHE A 196 9.15 -14.54 6.07
N GLY A 197 7.95 -14.96 5.66
CA GLY A 197 7.29 -16.16 6.21
C GLY A 197 6.60 -16.94 5.09
N ARG A 198 6.78 -18.27 5.05
CA ARG A 198 6.06 -19.12 4.09
C ARG A 198 4.55 -19.02 4.23
N GLU A 199 4.08 -18.73 5.43
CA GLU A 199 2.66 -18.51 5.69
C GLU A 199 2.17 -17.26 4.93
N ILE A 200 2.98 -16.20 4.83
CA ILE A 200 2.62 -14.99 4.08
C ILE A 200 2.42 -15.34 2.60
N GLU A 201 3.35 -16.07 2.00
CA GLU A 201 3.18 -16.54 0.61
C GLU A 201 1.89 -17.34 0.44
N ARG A 202 1.58 -18.25 1.37
CA ARG A 202 0.34 -19.02 1.32
C ARG A 202 -0.90 -18.11 1.34
N TYR A 203 -0.98 -17.14 2.26
CA TYR A 203 -2.11 -16.20 2.31
C TYR A 203 -2.22 -15.33 1.07
N VAL A 204 -1.06 -14.93 0.51
CA VAL A 204 -1.01 -14.24 -0.78
C VAL A 204 -1.62 -15.12 -1.88
N MET A 205 -1.24 -16.39 -1.98
CA MET A 205 -1.76 -17.34 -2.98
C MET A 205 -3.25 -17.67 -2.78
N GLU A 206 -3.72 -17.67 -1.55
CA GLU A 206 -5.12 -17.91 -1.19
C GLU A 206 -6.01 -16.66 -1.35
N GLY A 207 -5.44 -15.49 -1.68
CA GLY A 207 -6.19 -14.22 -1.77
C GLY A 207 -6.71 -13.72 -0.43
N ASN A 208 -6.03 -14.04 0.67
CA ASN A 208 -6.46 -13.73 2.03
C ASN A 208 -5.48 -12.81 2.76
N LEU A 209 -5.17 -11.68 2.14
CA LEU A 209 -4.13 -10.77 2.62
C LEU A 209 -4.41 -10.15 4.00
N PHE A 210 -5.67 -9.89 4.32
CA PHE A 210 -6.03 -9.30 5.61
C PHE A 210 -5.86 -10.28 6.78
N SER A 211 -5.87 -11.58 6.52
CA SER A 211 -5.59 -12.60 7.53
C SER A 211 -4.10 -12.74 7.86
N VAL A 212 -3.20 -12.13 7.10
CA VAL A 212 -1.76 -12.19 7.34
C VAL A 212 -1.42 -11.82 8.79
N LEU A 213 -1.98 -10.74 9.33
CA LEU A 213 -1.74 -10.33 10.71
C LEU A 213 -2.44 -11.16 11.79
N THR A 214 -3.45 -11.95 11.43
CA THR A 214 -4.14 -12.83 12.40
C THR A 214 -3.49 -14.20 12.50
N CYS A 215 -2.76 -14.61 11.47
CA CYS A 215 -2.31 -15.99 11.29
C CYS A 215 -0.80 -16.12 11.04
N CYS A 216 -0.07 -15.02 10.85
CA CYS A 216 1.35 -15.09 10.52
C CYS A 216 2.25 -15.00 11.75
N HIS A 217 3.52 -15.23 11.51
CA HIS A 217 4.58 -15.23 12.49
C HIS A 217 4.59 -13.96 13.33
N ALA A 218 4.64 -14.08 14.66
CA ALA A 218 4.60 -12.97 15.60
C ALA A 218 5.58 -11.85 15.23
N ARG A 219 6.78 -12.20 14.77
CA ARG A 219 7.82 -11.24 14.38
C ARG A 219 7.41 -10.32 13.21
N TYR A 220 6.67 -10.83 12.22
CA TYR A 220 6.15 -9.99 11.14
C TYR A 220 5.11 -9.02 11.67
N CYS A 221 4.17 -9.52 12.48
CA CYS A 221 3.12 -8.71 13.07
C CYS A 221 3.69 -7.59 13.95
N GLU A 222 4.64 -7.92 14.83
CA GLU A 222 5.33 -6.95 15.68
C GLU A 222 6.05 -5.87 14.87
N THR A 223 6.70 -6.28 13.76
CA THR A 223 7.38 -5.34 12.86
C THR A 223 6.39 -4.40 12.20
N VAL A 224 5.27 -4.92 11.67
CA VAL A 224 4.22 -4.10 11.03
C VAL A 224 3.58 -3.14 12.03
N GLU A 225 3.27 -3.62 13.24
CA GLU A 225 2.66 -2.79 14.29
C GLU A 225 3.59 -1.66 14.74
N ARG A 226 4.89 -1.94 14.90
CA ARG A 226 5.89 -0.92 15.21
C ARG A 226 6.00 0.12 14.09
N ILE A 227 6.08 -0.32 12.83
CA ILE A 227 6.14 0.60 11.69
C ILE A 227 4.87 1.46 11.62
N LEU A 228 3.70 0.88 11.88
CA LEU A 228 2.45 1.65 11.91
C LEU A 228 2.50 2.75 12.98
N ASP A 229 3.01 2.46 14.18
CA ASP A 229 3.17 3.46 15.24
C ASP A 229 4.07 4.60 14.78
N ASP A 230 5.23 4.27 14.22
CA ASP A 230 6.19 5.25 13.72
C ASP A 230 5.57 6.13 12.61
N LEU A 231 4.80 5.54 11.68
CA LEU A 231 4.12 6.26 10.61
C LEU A 231 2.98 7.17 11.12
N LEU A 232 2.22 6.70 12.12
CA LEU A 232 1.11 7.48 12.70
C LEU A 232 1.60 8.65 13.55
N GLU A 233 2.67 8.45 14.30
CA GLU A 233 3.21 9.43 15.24
C GLU A 233 4.24 10.39 14.61
N GLY A 234 4.65 10.12 13.36
CA GLY A 234 5.66 10.93 12.66
C GLY A 234 7.05 10.85 13.32
N ARG A 235 7.34 9.77 14.06
CA ARG A 235 8.60 9.60 14.82
C ARG A 235 9.79 9.19 13.97
N MET A 236 9.62 9.02 12.68
CA MET A 236 10.73 8.70 11.79
C MET A 236 11.52 9.98 11.52
N GLU A 237 12.52 10.26 12.36
CA GLU A 237 13.52 11.28 12.12
C GLU A 237 14.39 10.87 10.92
N LYS A 238 14.55 11.78 9.97
CA LYS A 238 15.48 11.63 8.84
C LYS A 238 16.92 11.76 9.31
#